data_a0ffa73a132f842303b45ab4b03a4040
#
_entry.id   a0ffa73a132f842303b45ab4b03a4040
#
_cell.length_a   1.000
_cell.length_b   1.000
_cell.length_c   1.000
_cell.angle_alpha   90.00
_cell.angle_beta   90.00
_cell.angle_gamma   90.00
#
_symmetry.space_group_name_H-M   'P 1'
#
loop_
_entity.id
_entity.type
_entity.pdbx_description
1 polymer ?
#
loop_
_entity_poly.entity_id
_entity_poly.type
_entity_poly.pdbx_seq_one_letter_code
_entity_poly.pdbx_strand_id
1 'polypeptide(L)'
;MLDALLTSIEWHDLPVATLSITERGIELVVTPWMESAGAYARYALRITDPENLQLNVNGAFSAKDFGGLEVSKFGYTFSPTELMSGTIGILPGDAGYWTISFVNALWSFDTI
;
A
#
# COMPACT_ATOMS: atom_id res chain seq x y z
N MET A 1 -18.36 -10.74 -2.31
CA MET A 1 -16.89 -10.83 -2.32
C MET A 1 -16.30 -9.46 -2.53
N LEU A 2 -15.58 -8.96 -1.55
CA LEU A 2 -15.14 -7.60 -1.61
C LEU A 2 -14.08 -7.36 -2.64
N ASP A 3 -13.06 -8.19 -2.69
CA ASP A 3 -12.08 -7.99 -3.73
C ASP A 3 -11.17 -9.19 -3.91
N ALA A 4 -11.46 -9.99 -4.91
CA ALA A 4 -10.62 -11.14 -5.26
C ALA A 4 -9.25 -10.69 -5.78
N LEU A 5 -9.17 -9.54 -6.45
CA LEU A 5 -7.91 -9.02 -6.95
C LEU A 5 -6.98 -8.64 -5.78
N LEU A 6 -7.52 -7.92 -4.80
CA LEU A 6 -6.74 -7.49 -3.64
C LEU A 6 -6.13 -8.68 -2.91
N THR A 7 -6.92 -9.74 -2.71
CA THR A 7 -6.46 -10.94 -2.01
C THR A 7 -5.53 -11.81 -2.83
N SER A 8 -5.49 -11.63 -4.15
CA SER A 8 -4.63 -12.42 -5.04
C SER A 8 -3.20 -11.89 -5.09
N ILE A 9 -2.95 -10.69 -4.58
CA ILE A 9 -1.64 -10.05 -4.63
C ILE A 9 -0.74 -10.57 -3.50
N GLU A 10 0.49 -10.93 -3.85
CA GLU A 10 1.54 -11.21 -2.89
C GLU A 10 2.15 -9.88 -2.45
N TRP A 11 1.77 -9.41 -1.27
CA TRP A 11 2.17 -8.07 -0.82
C TRP A 11 3.60 -8.01 -0.28
N HIS A 12 4.13 -9.14 0.20
CA HIS A 12 5.49 -9.18 0.73
C HIS A 12 6.51 -8.97 -0.39
N ASP A 13 7.44 -8.06 -0.18
CA ASP A 13 8.49 -7.71 -1.15
C ASP A 13 7.96 -7.13 -2.47
N LEU A 14 6.74 -6.59 -2.46
CA LEU A 14 6.13 -6.02 -3.66
C LEU A 14 6.73 -4.64 -3.94
N PRO A 15 7.28 -4.42 -5.15
CA PRO A 15 7.85 -3.13 -5.49
C PRO A 15 6.80 -2.02 -5.53
N VAL A 16 7.19 -0.86 -5.04
CA VAL A 16 6.36 0.35 -5.02
C VAL A 16 6.88 1.31 -6.08
N ALA A 17 6.02 1.67 -7.03
CA ALA A 17 6.37 2.66 -8.04
C ALA A 17 6.25 4.07 -7.49
N THR A 18 5.15 4.37 -6.80
CA THR A 18 4.96 5.66 -6.15
C THR A 18 4.17 5.50 -4.85
N LEU A 19 4.41 6.42 -3.92
CA LEU A 19 3.66 6.51 -2.69
C LEU A 19 3.36 7.98 -2.42
N SER A 20 2.07 8.30 -2.26
CA SER A 20 1.63 9.65 -1.95
C SER A 20 0.77 9.60 -0.69
N ILE A 21 1.07 10.46 0.27
CA ILE A 21 0.32 10.56 1.52
C ILE A 21 -0.09 12.02 1.70
N THR A 22 -1.39 12.24 1.81
CA THR A 22 -1.94 13.58 2.04
C THR A 22 -2.96 13.50 3.16
N GLU A 23 -3.51 14.64 3.56
CA GLU A 23 -4.57 14.65 4.56
C GLU A 23 -5.82 13.89 4.11
N ARG A 24 -5.99 13.69 2.79
CA ARG A 24 -7.11 12.96 2.22
C ARG A 24 -6.91 11.45 2.19
N GLY A 25 -5.68 10.99 2.36
CA GLY A 25 -5.39 9.57 2.37
C GLY A 25 -4.10 9.19 1.68
N ILE A 26 -4.08 7.99 1.13
CA ILE A 26 -2.90 7.35 0.59
C ILE A 26 -3.16 6.91 -0.85
N GLU A 27 -2.19 7.12 -1.73
CA GLU A 27 -2.16 6.42 -3.02
C GLU A 27 -0.85 5.66 -3.11
N LEU A 28 -0.96 4.35 -3.23
CA LEU A 28 0.17 3.44 -3.34
C LEU A 28 0.10 2.73 -4.68
N VAL A 29 1.06 3.00 -5.56
CA VAL A 29 1.15 2.33 -6.86
C VAL A 29 2.16 1.21 -6.76
N VAL A 30 1.71 -0.01 -7.03
CA VAL A 30 2.53 -1.23 -6.94
C VAL A 30 2.62 -1.93 -8.28
N THR A 31 3.68 -2.72 -8.45
CA THR A 31 3.95 -3.40 -9.72
C THR A 31 4.12 -4.90 -9.53
N PRO A 32 3.02 -5.64 -9.27
CA PRO A 32 3.11 -7.08 -9.10
C PRO A 32 3.37 -7.79 -10.42
N TRP A 33 4.06 -8.93 -10.32
CA TRP A 33 4.18 -9.85 -11.44
C TRP A 33 2.86 -10.60 -11.59
N MET A 34 2.30 -10.60 -12.80
CA MET A 34 1.05 -11.30 -13.09
C MET A 34 1.33 -12.53 -13.95
N GLU A 35 1.19 -13.71 -13.37
CA GLU A 35 1.48 -14.98 -14.03
C GLU A 35 0.63 -15.17 -15.29
N SER A 36 -0.66 -14.85 -15.20
CA SER A 36 -1.58 -15.01 -16.33
C SER A 36 -1.20 -14.17 -17.54
N ALA A 37 -0.57 -13.02 -17.32
CA ALA A 37 -0.15 -12.12 -18.39
C ALA A 37 1.32 -12.27 -18.75
N GLY A 38 2.11 -12.95 -17.90
CA GLY A 38 3.56 -13.09 -18.11
C GLY A 38 4.27 -11.75 -18.06
N ALA A 39 3.79 -10.79 -17.27
CA ALA A 39 4.31 -9.44 -17.23
C ALA A 39 3.97 -8.76 -15.91
N TYR A 40 4.70 -7.68 -15.60
CA TYR A 40 4.35 -6.82 -14.49
C TYR A 40 3.16 -5.96 -14.86
N ALA A 41 2.25 -5.77 -13.90
CA ALA A 41 1.12 -4.86 -14.03
C ALA A 41 1.33 -3.67 -13.10
N ARG A 42 0.54 -2.61 -13.26
CA ARG A 42 0.54 -1.47 -12.35
C ARG A 42 -0.86 -1.33 -11.77
N TYR A 43 -0.92 -1.31 -10.45
CA TYR A 43 -2.17 -1.12 -9.72
C TYR A 43 -2.01 0.03 -8.73
N ALA A 44 -3.09 0.78 -8.54
CA ALA A 44 -3.14 1.80 -7.51
C ALA A 44 -4.07 1.36 -6.40
N LEU A 45 -3.53 1.29 -5.19
CA LEU A 45 -4.34 1.16 -3.98
C LEU A 45 -4.59 2.57 -3.47
N ARG A 46 -5.86 2.97 -3.42
CA ARG A 46 -6.25 4.28 -2.92
C ARG A 46 -7.04 4.12 -1.64
N ILE A 47 -6.57 4.77 -0.59
CA ILE A 47 -7.21 4.80 0.72
C ILE A 47 -7.65 6.23 0.93
N THR A 48 -8.97 6.46 1.00
CA THR A 48 -9.54 7.81 0.96
C THR A 48 -10.36 8.11 2.19
N ASP A 49 -10.17 9.31 2.73
CA ASP A 49 -10.92 9.85 3.86
C ASP A 49 -11.00 8.89 5.05
N PRO A 50 -9.87 8.39 5.57
CA PRO A 50 -9.88 7.54 6.76
C PRO A 50 -10.33 8.33 7.98
N GLU A 51 -10.95 7.64 8.93
CA GLU A 51 -11.28 8.24 10.22
C GLU A 51 -10.01 8.60 10.98
N ASN A 52 -8.96 7.80 10.81
CA ASN A 52 -7.67 8.04 11.43
C ASN A 52 -6.57 7.55 10.50
N LEU A 53 -5.48 8.30 10.44
CA LEU A 53 -4.31 7.94 9.64
C LEU A 53 -3.07 8.25 10.46
N GLN A 54 -2.23 7.22 10.66
CA GLN A 54 -0.99 7.36 11.41
C GLN A 54 0.19 6.89 10.57
N LEU A 55 1.24 7.69 10.54
CA LEU A 55 2.50 7.34 9.90
C LEU A 55 3.58 7.25 10.95
N ASN A 56 4.20 6.07 11.07
CA ASN A 56 5.34 5.87 11.96
C ASN A 56 6.57 5.60 11.10
N VAL A 57 7.63 6.34 11.36
CA VAL A 57 8.87 6.26 10.59
C VAL A 57 10.00 5.91 11.55
N ASN A 58 10.69 4.82 11.25
CA ASN A 58 11.87 4.39 12.00
C ASN A 58 13.09 4.51 11.10
N GLY A 59 14.13 5.19 11.59
CA GLY A 59 15.39 5.35 10.87
C GLY A 59 15.47 6.66 10.11
N ALA A 60 16.60 6.86 9.48
CA ALA A 60 16.88 8.04 8.67
C ALA A 60 16.82 7.66 7.19
N PHE A 61 16.21 8.52 6.40
CA PHE A 61 16.03 8.28 4.97
C PHE A 61 16.63 9.41 4.14
N SER A 62 17.14 9.05 2.97
CA SER A 62 17.64 10.02 1.99
C SER A 62 16.79 9.90 0.71
N ALA A 63 16.94 10.87 -0.18
CA ALA A 63 16.15 10.90 -1.41
C ALA A 63 16.29 9.62 -2.24
N LYS A 64 17.47 9.01 -2.25
CA LYS A 64 17.72 7.79 -3.03
C LYS A 64 16.93 6.59 -2.53
N ASP A 65 16.54 6.57 -1.25
CA ASP A 65 15.81 5.45 -0.69
C ASP A 65 14.41 5.33 -1.29
N PHE A 66 13.85 6.45 -1.76
CA PHE A 66 12.53 6.47 -2.35
C PHE A 66 12.47 5.80 -3.73
N GLY A 67 13.61 5.54 -4.35
CA GLY A 67 13.67 4.80 -5.60
C GLY A 67 13.59 3.29 -5.44
N GLY A 68 13.65 2.79 -4.21
CA GLY A 68 13.66 1.36 -3.94
C GLY A 68 12.66 0.92 -2.89
N LEU A 69 11.51 1.59 -2.82
CA LEU A 69 10.48 1.22 -1.85
C LEU A 69 9.87 -0.13 -2.18
N GLU A 70 9.61 -0.91 -1.13
CA GLU A 70 8.90 -2.19 -1.23
C GLU A 70 7.89 -2.29 -0.11
N VAL A 71 6.77 -2.96 -0.38
CA VAL A 71 5.83 -3.32 0.67
C VAL A 71 6.42 -4.47 1.47
N SER A 72 6.53 -4.35 2.78
CA SER A 72 6.96 -5.45 3.63
C SER A 72 5.77 -6.33 4.00
N LYS A 73 4.61 -5.71 4.24
CA LYS A 73 3.37 -6.43 4.53
C LYS A 73 2.19 -5.49 4.38
N PHE A 74 1.02 -6.05 4.14
CA PHE A 74 -0.24 -5.32 4.15
C PHE A 74 -1.30 -6.19 4.80
N GLY A 75 -1.76 -5.78 5.97
CA GLY A 75 -2.86 -6.43 6.68
C GLY A 75 -4.07 -5.50 6.68
N TYR A 76 -5.25 -6.05 6.41
CA TYR A 76 -6.46 -5.23 6.33
C TYR A 76 -7.68 -6.02 6.75
N THR A 77 -8.71 -5.29 7.17
CA THR A 77 -10.03 -5.83 7.50
C THR A 77 -11.10 -4.91 6.94
N PHE A 78 -12.32 -5.40 6.85
CA PHE A 78 -13.45 -4.62 6.36
C PHE A 78 -14.53 -4.50 7.42
N SER A 79 -15.16 -3.32 7.50
CA SER A 79 -16.30 -3.10 8.35
C SER A 79 -17.56 -3.71 7.68
N PRO A 80 -18.70 -3.79 8.41
CA PRO A 80 -19.96 -4.23 7.79
C PRO A 80 -20.40 -3.39 6.60
N THR A 81 -19.95 -2.13 6.52
CA THR A 81 -20.25 -1.25 5.38
C THR A 81 -19.10 -1.17 4.38
N GLU A 82 -18.19 -2.14 4.43
CA GLU A 82 -17.09 -2.30 3.47
C GLU A 82 -16.03 -1.19 3.50
N LEU A 83 -15.92 -0.47 4.62
CA LEU A 83 -14.79 0.41 4.84
C LEU A 83 -13.57 -0.42 5.23
N MET A 84 -12.40 0.00 4.76
CA MET A 84 -11.16 -0.73 5.02
C MET A 84 -10.42 -0.11 6.19
N SER A 85 -9.89 -0.96 7.05
CA SER A 85 -8.92 -0.60 8.07
C SER A 85 -7.70 -1.47 7.86
N GLY A 86 -6.51 -0.92 8.07
CA GLY A 86 -5.32 -1.75 7.85
C GLY A 86 -4.02 -1.07 8.21
N THR A 87 -2.95 -1.82 7.96
CA THR A 87 -1.58 -1.37 8.18
C THR A 87 -0.72 -1.79 7.01
N ILE A 88 0.00 -0.84 6.44
CA ILE A 88 0.94 -1.07 5.35
C ILE A 88 2.34 -0.86 5.91
N GLY A 89 3.19 -1.88 5.79
CA GLY A 89 4.61 -1.75 6.12
C GLY A 89 5.39 -1.48 4.84
N ILE A 90 6.25 -0.47 4.87
CA ILE A 90 7.08 -0.06 3.71
C ILE A 90 8.54 -0.11 4.10
N LEU A 91 9.35 -0.70 3.25
CA LEU A 91 10.81 -0.72 3.40
C LEU A 91 11.43 0.19 2.35
N PRO A 92 12.07 1.29 2.76
CA PRO A 92 12.82 2.11 1.83
C PRO A 92 14.29 1.65 1.79
N GLY A 93 14.53 0.47 1.19
CA GLY A 93 15.87 -0.09 1.10
C GLY A 93 16.46 -0.42 2.47
N ASP A 94 17.69 0.02 2.71
CA ASP A 94 18.43 -0.28 3.95
C ASP A 94 18.21 0.76 5.05
N ALA A 95 17.48 1.83 4.76
CA ALA A 95 17.49 3.01 5.63
C ALA A 95 16.53 2.93 6.80
N GLY A 96 15.55 2.02 6.75
CA GLY A 96 14.60 1.93 7.85
C GLY A 96 13.27 1.31 7.46
N TYR A 97 12.25 1.66 8.21
CA TYR A 97 10.97 1.00 8.12
C TYR A 97 9.84 1.98 8.41
N TRP A 98 8.84 2.01 7.53
CA TRP A 98 7.64 2.84 7.71
C TRP A 98 6.44 1.94 7.96
N THR A 99 5.54 2.41 8.83
CA THR A 99 4.25 1.77 9.06
C THR A 99 3.16 2.83 8.87
N ILE A 100 2.21 2.55 7.99
CA ILE A 100 1.09 3.44 7.72
C ILE A 100 -0.17 2.71 8.16
N SER A 101 -0.87 3.24 9.17
CA SER A 101 -2.09 2.63 9.70
C SER A 101 -3.27 3.54 9.46
N PHE A 102 -4.41 2.96 9.11
CA PHE A 102 -5.62 3.72 8.82
C PHE A 102 -6.86 2.96 9.30
N VAL A 103 -7.92 3.70 9.57
CA VAL A 103 -9.16 3.16 10.12
C VAL A 103 -10.35 3.65 9.29
N ASN A 104 -11.21 2.72 8.91
CA ASN A 104 -12.51 2.99 8.27
C ASN A 104 -12.41 3.95 7.09
N ALA A 105 -11.66 3.58 6.09
CA ALA A 105 -11.46 4.38 4.89
C ALA A 105 -12.25 3.85 3.70
N LEU A 106 -12.63 4.74 2.81
CA LEU A 106 -13.01 4.34 1.45
C LEU A 106 -11.75 3.81 0.76
N TRP A 107 -11.93 2.87 -0.15
CA TRP A 107 -10.77 2.28 -0.81
C TRP A 107 -11.09 1.84 -2.23
N SER A 108 -10.06 1.76 -3.05
CA SER A 108 -10.14 1.15 -4.37
C SER A 108 -8.79 0.52 -4.71
N PHE A 109 -8.80 -0.47 -5.56
CA PHE A 109 -7.60 -1.14 -6.04
C PHE A 109 -7.81 -1.49 -7.50
N ASP A 110 -7.21 -0.72 -8.40
CA ASP A 110 -7.47 -0.80 -9.82
C ASP A 110 -6.18 -0.67 -10.62
N THR A 111 -6.23 -1.18 -11.86
CA THR A 111 -5.15 -0.93 -12.82
C THR A 111 -5.07 0.55 -13.19
N ILE A 112 -3.88 0.97 -13.54
CA ILE A 112 -3.64 2.32 -14.04
C ILE A 112 -2.81 2.30 -15.31
#